data_47ac3dc94afce7b4ca0d3c8a3cafbe5b
#
_entry.id   47ac3dc94afce7b4ca0d3c8a3cafbe5b
#
_cell.length_a   1.000
_cell.length_b   1.000
_cell.length_c   1.000
_cell.angle_alpha   90.00
_cell.angle_beta   90.00
_cell.angle_gamma   90.00
#
_symmetry.space_group_name_H-M   'P 1'
#
loop_
_entity.id
_entity.type
_entity.pdbx_description
1 polymer ?
#
loop_
_entity_poly.entity_id
_entity_poly.type
_entity_poly.pdbx_seq_one_letter_code
_entity_poly.pdbx_strand_id
1 'polypeptide(L)'
;MADRTTSGITVAAPRAAVMTVIADFAAYPQWAGGVRSAQVIEPGADGRARAVRFVIDAGLIKDSYMLAYEWDTDTAVRWELAEGGSMISELSGAYLLADDGPGTRVTYELSVGLKVPMLGMMKRRAEKTIIDTALRGLRTRAQSLAGEGK
;
A
#
# COMPACT_ATOMS: atom_id res chain seq x y z
N MET A 1 -2.73 21.37 5.55
CA MET A 1 -2.88 20.32 4.54
C MET A 1 -1.64 19.43 4.59
N ALA A 2 -1.83 18.13 4.76
CA ALA A 2 -0.70 17.22 4.80
C ALA A 2 -0.12 17.03 3.40
N ASP A 3 1.19 17.17 3.28
CA ASP A 3 1.89 16.91 2.04
C ASP A 3 1.92 15.41 1.77
N ARG A 4 1.73 15.04 0.52
CA ARG A 4 1.85 13.63 0.12
C ARG A 4 3.28 13.31 -0.24
N THR A 5 3.75 12.17 0.23
CA THR A 5 5.02 11.59 -0.20
C THR A 5 4.71 10.65 -1.36
N THR A 6 5.46 10.79 -2.44
CA THR A 6 5.21 10.04 -3.68
C THR A 6 6.50 9.41 -4.17
N SER A 7 6.43 8.17 -4.62
CA SER A 7 7.54 7.50 -5.28
C SER A 7 7.00 6.51 -6.30
N GLY A 8 7.85 6.04 -7.18
CA GLY A 8 7.43 5.12 -8.22
C GLY A 8 8.51 4.11 -8.59
N ILE A 9 8.07 3.04 -9.24
CA ILE A 9 8.96 1.95 -9.68
C ILE A 9 8.36 1.30 -10.93
N THR A 10 9.22 0.76 -11.78
CA THR A 10 8.77 -0.05 -12.91
C THR A 10 8.81 -1.53 -12.51
N VAL A 11 7.71 -2.25 -12.77
CA VAL A 11 7.57 -3.66 -12.48
C VAL A 11 7.46 -4.43 -13.79
N ALA A 12 8.24 -5.49 -13.94
CA ALA A 12 8.23 -6.32 -15.15
C ALA A 12 7.09 -7.35 -15.09
N ALA A 13 5.87 -6.84 -15.03
CA ALA A 13 4.64 -7.63 -15.00
C ALA A 13 3.48 -6.75 -15.47
N PRO A 14 2.43 -7.33 -16.10
CA PRO A 14 1.30 -6.52 -16.58
C PRO A 14 0.47 -5.98 -15.43
N ARG A 15 -0.29 -4.91 -15.68
CA ARG A 15 -1.11 -4.25 -14.67
C ARG A 15 -2.02 -5.19 -13.90
N ALA A 16 -2.66 -6.13 -14.60
CA ALA A 16 -3.57 -7.08 -13.94
C ALA A 16 -2.83 -7.93 -12.91
N ALA A 17 -1.61 -8.37 -13.22
CA ALA A 17 -0.80 -9.17 -12.30
C ALA A 17 -0.37 -8.33 -11.09
N VAL A 18 0.05 -7.09 -11.32
CA VAL A 18 0.45 -6.18 -10.23
C VAL A 18 -0.75 -5.89 -9.32
N MET A 19 -1.91 -5.59 -9.89
CA MET A 19 -3.10 -5.29 -9.10
C MET A 19 -3.58 -6.51 -8.31
N THR A 20 -3.42 -7.71 -8.85
CA THR A 20 -3.74 -8.95 -8.13
C THR A 20 -2.90 -9.08 -6.86
N VAL A 21 -1.62 -8.73 -6.92
CA VAL A 21 -0.74 -8.74 -5.74
C VAL A 21 -1.21 -7.69 -4.73
N ILE A 22 -1.54 -6.49 -5.19
CA ILE A 22 -2.02 -5.39 -4.33
C ILE A 22 -3.33 -5.79 -3.64
N ALA A 23 -4.20 -6.54 -4.32
CA ALA A 23 -5.48 -6.95 -3.78
C ALA A 23 -5.40 -8.17 -2.84
N ASP A 24 -4.28 -8.87 -2.82
CA ASP A 24 -4.10 -10.08 -2.00
C ASP A 24 -3.57 -9.70 -0.61
N PHE A 25 -4.46 -9.22 0.24
CA PHE A 25 -4.10 -8.70 1.56
C PHE A 25 -3.53 -9.77 2.50
N ALA A 26 -3.98 -11.00 2.39
CA ALA A 26 -3.47 -12.08 3.23
C ALA A 26 -1.96 -12.31 3.04
N ALA A 27 -1.42 -11.99 1.89
CA ALA A 27 -0.01 -12.17 1.58
C ALA A 27 0.86 -10.94 1.91
N TYR A 28 0.26 -9.82 2.34
CA TYR A 28 1.00 -8.58 2.61
C TYR A 28 2.20 -8.78 3.57
N PRO A 29 2.09 -9.55 4.66
CA PRO A 29 3.25 -9.74 5.53
C PRO A 29 4.46 -10.37 4.83
N GLN A 30 4.25 -11.03 3.69
CA GLN A 30 5.32 -11.69 2.94
C GLN A 30 6.11 -10.72 2.07
N TRP A 31 5.50 -9.59 1.66
CA TRP A 31 6.19 -8.68 0.75
C TRP A 31 6.13 -7.21 1.15
N ALA A 32 5.12 -6.78 1.88
CA ALA A 32 4.98 -5.39 2.30
C ALA A 32 5.68 -5.21 3.66
N GLY A 33 6.92 -4.76 3.61
CA GLY A 33 7.73 -4.59 4.82
C GLY A 33 7.02 -3.69 5.83
N GLY A 34 7.04 -4.08 7.11
CA GLY A 34 6.36 -3.36 8.16
C GLY A 34 4.93 -3.81 8.41
N VAL A 35 4.31 -4.52 7.50
CA VAL A 35 2.96 -5.06 7.70
C VAL A 35 3.06 -6.38 8.44
N ARG A 36 2.51 -6.43 9.65
CA ARG A 36 2.44 -7.66 10.47
C ARG A 36 1.25 -8.50 10.09
N SER A 37 0.10 -7.86 9.85
CA SER A 37 -1.10 -8.53 9.38
C SER A 37 -1.99 -7.58 8.60
N ALA A 38 -2.76 -8.15 7.68
CA ALA A 38 -3.78 -7.42 6.93
C ALA A 38 -5.00 -8.34 6.83
N GLN A 39 -6.08 -7.97 7.48
CA GLN A 39 -7.29 -8.79 7.55
C GLN A 39 -8.44 -8.09 6.84
N VAL A 40 -9.02 -8.76 5.86
CA VAL A 40 -10.21 -8.23 5.16
C VAL A 40 -11.38 -8.25 6.12
N ILE A 41 -11.93 -7.07 6.43
CA ILE A 41 -13.09 -6.93 7.32
C ILE A 41 -14.38 -6.91 6.51
N GLU A 42 -14.35 -6.24 5.35
CA GLU A 42 -15.52 -6.16 4.47
C GLU A 42 -15.10 -6.45 3.03
N PRO A 43 -15.53 -7.58 2.45
CA PRO A 43 -15.28 -7.87 1.04
C PRO A 43 -16.19 -7.01 0.16
N GLY A 44 -15.70 -6.66 -1.03
CA GLY A 44 -16.47 -5.95 -2.03
C GLY A 44 -17.23 -6.90 -2.94
N ALA A 45 -18.20 -6.36 -3.69
CA ALA A 45 -19.02 -7.12 -4.61
C ALA A 45 -18.19 -7.72 -5.77
N ASP A 46 -17.06 -7.08 -6.09
CA ASP A 46 -16.16 -7.52 -7.17
C ASP A 46 -15.06 -8.47 -6.68
N GLY A 47 -15.12 -8.89 -5.41
CA GLY A 47 -14.10 -9.74 -4.80
C GLY A 47 -12.91 -9.00 -4.23
N ARG A 48 -12.82 -7.69 -4.44
CA ARG A 48 -11.77 -6.85 -3.87
C ARG A 48 -12.26 -6.21 -2.59
N ALA A 49 -11.40 -6.16 -1.56
CA ALA A 49 -11.78 -5.71 -0.23
C ALA A 49 -12.20 -4.23 -0.20
N ARG A 50 -13.24 -3.92 0.56
CA ARG A 50 -13.69 -2.55 0.82
C ARG A 50 -13.13 -2.02 2.13
N ALA A 51 -12.87 -2.89 3.10
CA ALA A 51 -12.29 -2.49 4.38
C ALA A 51 -11.30 -3.56 4.83
N VAL A 52 -10.14 -3.11 5.30
CA VAL A 52 -9.05 -3.99 5.72
C VAL A 52 -8.46 -3.45 7.01
N ARG A 53 -8.25 -4.33 7.99
CA ARG A 53 -7.57 -3.98 9.23
C ARG A 53 -6.11 -4.35 9.11
N PHE A 54 -5.25 -3.38 9.41
CA PHE A 54 -3.81 -3.57 9.38
C PHE A 54 -3.21 -3.50 10.77
N VAL A 55 -2.20 -4.33 10.99
CA VAL A 55 -1.28 -4.19 12.11
C VAL A 55 0.10 -3.94 11.50
N ILE A 56 0.71 -2.81 11.84
CA ILE A 56 2.00 -2.44 11.27
C ILE A 56 3.06 -2.23 12.35
N ASP A 57 4.30 -2.50 11.95
CA ASP A 57 5.50 -2.16 12.70
C ASP A 57 6.53 -1.68 11.68
N ALA A 58 6.54 -0.38 11.44
CA ALA A 58 7.43 0.26 10.47
C ALA A 58 8.51 1.08 11.19
N GLY A 59 9.01 0.56 12.31
CA GLY A 59 10.04 1.21 13.10
C GLY A 59 9.46 2.30 13.99
N LEU A 60 9.45 3.54 13.51
CA LEU A 60 8.94 4.68 14.27
C LEU A 60 7.41 4.66 14.39
N ILE A 61 6.72 4.00 13.47
CA ILE A 61 5.27 3.94 13.45
C ILE A 61 4.84 2.50 13.67
N LYS A 62 4.18 2.24 14.81
CA LYS A 62 3.59 0.95 15.17
C LYS A 62 2.14 1.19 15.52
N ASP A 63 1.22 0.52 14.84
CA ASP A 63 -0.20 0.75 15.09
C ASP A 63 -1.07 -0.34 14.51
N SER A 64 -2.35 -0.29 14.90
CA SER A 64 -3.41 -1.09 14.31
C SER A 64 -4.51 -0.13 13.88
N TYR A 65 -4.98 -0.26 12.63
CA TYR A 65 -5.97 0.66 12.09
C TYR A 65 -6.73 -0.02 10.96
N MET A 66 -7.83 0.61 10.53
CA MET A 66 -8.64 0.09 9.44
C MET A 66 -8.70 1.10 8.30
N LEU A 67 -8.53 0.62 7.07
CA LEU A 67 -8.59 1.41 5.86
C LEU A 67 -9.81 1.03 5.03
N ALA A 68 -10.42 2.04 4.41
CA ALA A 68 -11.47 1.86 3.42
C ALA A 68 -10.87 2.01 2.04
N TYR A 69 -11.23 1.11 1.12
CA TYR A 69 -10.63 1.02 -0.21
C TYR A 69 -11.63 1.32 -1.31
N GLU A 70 -11.15 2.02 -2.34
CA GLU A 70 -11.87 2.22 -3.60
C GLU A 70 -10.98 1.73 -4.74
N TRP A 71 -11.52 0.90 -5.62
CA TRP A 71 -10.80 0.28 -6.72
C TRP A 71 -11.28 0.83 -8.06
N ASP A 72 -10.34 1.10 -8.94
CA ASP A 72 -10.60 1.54 -10.30
C ASP A 72 -9.94 0.55 -11.26
N THR A 73 -10.59 -0.59 -11.46
CA THR A 73 -10.11 -1.70 -12.29
C THR A 73 -8.66 -2.05 -11.96
N ASP A 74 -7.78 -2.11 -12.97
CA ASP A 74 -6.35 -2.38 -12.78
C ASP A 74 -5.50 -1.12 -12.93
N THR A 75 -6.11 0.07 -12.84
CA THR A 75 -5.40 1.34 -13.04
C THR A 75 -5.10 2.07 -11.73
N ALA A 76 -5.96 1.91 -10.73
CA ALA A 76 -5.78 2.62 -9.47
C ALA A 76 -6.50 1.94 -8.33
N VAL A 77 -5.95 2.11 -7.14
CA VAL A 77 -6.65 1.83 -5.88
C VAL A 77 -6.32 2.96 -4.92
N ARG A 78 -7.33 3.43 -4.20
CA ARG A 78 -7.19 4.49 -3.22
C ARG A 78 -7.72 4.02 -1.89
N TRP A 79 -7.14 4.54 -0.81
CA TRP A 79 -7.60 4.20 0.53
C TRP A 79 -7.58 5.41 1.44
N GLU A 80 -8.44 5.37 2.45
CA GLU A 80 -8.53 6.36 3.51
C GLU A 80 -8.72 5.67 4.84
N LEU A 81 -8.30 6.34 5.91
CA LEU A 81 -8.48 5.82 7.26
C LEU A 81 -9.97 5.74 7.59
N ALA A 82 -10.44 4.52 7.90
CA ALA A 82 -11.82 4.29 8.37
C ALA A 82 -11.88 4.29 9.89
N GLU A 83 -10.83 3.75 10.53
CA GLU A 83 -10.74 3.69 11.98
C GLU A 83 -9.28 3.84 12.38
N GLY A 84 -8.96 4.89 13.14
CA GLY A 84 -7.60 5.17 13.56
C GLY A 84 -7.16 4.30 14.72
N GLY A 85 -5.85 4.26 14.90
CA GLY A 85 -5.22 3.52 15.99
C GLY A 85 -4.73 4.44 17.10
N SER A 86 -3.74 3.98 17.84
CA SER A 86 -3.17 4.75 18.95
C SER A 86 -2.23 5.85 18.47
N MET A 87 -1.59 5.69 17.31
CA MET A 87 -0.65 6.66 16.75
C MET A 87 -1.21 7.39 15.54
N ILE A 88 -1.90 6.68 14.65
CA ILE A 88 -2.34 7.22 13.37
C ILE A 88 -3.71 7.86 13.51
N SER A 89 -3.80 9.16 13.19
CA SER A 89 -5.05 9.93 13.21
C SER A 89 -5.59 10.19 11.81
N GLU A 90 -4.72 10.15 10.79
CA GLU A 90 -5.11 10.31 9.40
C GLU A 90 -4.20 9.44 8.55
N LEU A 91 -4.76 8.86 7.51
CA LEU A 91 -3.98 8.13 6.52
C LEU A 91 -4.76 8.09 5.22
N SER A 92 -4.11 8.48 4.14
CA SER A 92 -4.66 8.31 2.81
C SER A 92 -3.54 7.93 1.86
N GLY A 93 -3.87 7.19 0.82
CA GLY A 93 -2.87 6.80 -0.15
C GLY A 93 -3.49 6.24 -1.41
N ALA A 94 -2.61 5.91 -2.34
CA ALA A 94 -3.02 5.34 -3.61
C ALA A 94 -1.86 4.59 -4.26
N TYR A 95 -2.20 3.52 -4.98
CA TYR A 95 -1.36 2.96 -6.04
C TYR A 95 -1.96 3.37 -7.37
N LEU A 96 -1.14 3.93 -8.25
CA LEU A 96 -1.54 4.29 -9.60
C LEU A 96 -0.69 3.47 -10.56
N LEU A 97 -1.34 2.75 -11.47
CA LEU A 97 -0.70 1.82 -12.38
C LEU A 97 -0.89 2.27 -13.83
N ALA A 98 0.21 2.39 -14.57
CA ALA A 98 0.16 2.74 -15.98
C ALA A 98 1.03 1.75 -16.76
N ASP A 99 0.62 1.45 -17.99
CA ASP A 99 1.41 0.57 -18.84
C ASP A 99 2.78 1.22 -19.14
N ASP A 100 3.81 0.40 -19.11
CA ASP A 100 5.18 0.80 -19.42
C ASP A 100 5.81 -0.30 -20.26
N GLY A 101 5.50 -0.27 -21.58
CA GLY A 101 5.85 -1.36 -22.47
C GLY A 101 5.17 -2.65 -22.03
N PRO A 102 5.92 -3.75 -21.87
CA PRO A 102 5.35 -5.01 -21.38
C PRO A 102 5.14 -5.02 -19.86
N GLY A 103 5.64 -4.01 -19.16
CA GLY A 103 5.55 -3.90 -17.70
C GLY A 103 4.59 -2.82 -17.25
N THR A 104 4.74 -2.44 -15.99
CA THR A 104 3.85 -1.47 -15.34
C THR A 104 4.67 -0.43 -14.59
N ARG A 105 4.33 0.84 -14.78
CA ARG A 105 4.83 1.92 -13.92
C ARG A 105 3.88 2.04 -12.74
N VAL A 106 4.40 1.81 -11.54
CA VAL A 106 3.62 1.90 -10.30
C VAL A 106 4.03 3.15 -9.55
N THR A 107 3.05 3.98 -9.24
CA THR A 107 3.25 5.16 -8.40
C THR A 107 2.51 4.94 -7.08
N TYR A 108 3.18 5.19 -5.96
CA TYR A 108 2.61 5.09 -4.62
C TYR A 108 2.59 6.48 -4.00
N GLU A 109 1.42 6.90 -3.55
CA GLU A 109 1.24 8.15 -2.82
C GLU A 109 0.81 7.83 -1.40
N LEU A 110 1.37 8.55 -0.42
CA LEU A 110 1.05 8.31 0.98
C LEU A 110 1.06 9.62 1.76
N SER A 111 0.06 9.80 2.61
CA SER A 111 -0.02 10.88 3.58
C SER A 111 -0.45 10.31 4.92
N VAL A 112 0.31 10.58 5.97
CA VAL A 112 0.05 10.07 7.33
C VAL A 112 -0.02 11.24 8.30
N GLY A 113 -1.08 11.27 9.12
CA GLY A 113 -1.17 12.18 10.27
C GLY A 113 -1.05 11.38 11.56
N LEU A 114 -0.31 11.91 12.51
CA LEU A 114 -0.05 11.23 13.79
C LEU A 114 -0.66 12.01 14.95
N LYS A 115 -1.15 11.28 15.96
CA LYS A 115 -1.70 11.86 17.18
C LYS A 115 -0.62 12.50 18.05
N VAL A 116 0.61 12.00 17.96
CA VAL A 116 1.77 12.54 18.67
C VAL A 116 2.56 13.43 17.75
N PRO A 117 3.02 14.60 18.20
CA PRO A 117 3.85 15.45 17.36
C PRO A 117 5.13 14.75 16.93
N MET A 118 5.46 14.91 15.67
CA MET A 118 6.70 14.39 15.09
C MET A 118 7.25 15.47 14.16
N LEU A 119 8.56 15.67 14.17
CA LEU A 119 9.18 16.62 13.25
C LEU A 119 8.85 16.24 11.81
N GLY A 120 8.50 17.25 11.00
CA GLY A 120 8.08 17.02 9.62
C GLY A 120 9.09 16.22 8.80
N MET A 121 10.39 16.45 9.05
CA MET A 121 11.46 15.71 8.38
C MET A 121 11.43 14.23 8.73
N MET A 122 11.21 13.90 10.02
CA MET A 122 11.15 12.52 10.48
C MET A 122 9.91 11.81 9.91
N LYS A 123 8.78 12.52 9.87
CA LYS A 123 7.54 11.98 9.32
C LYS A 123 7.70 11.65 7.83
N ARG A 124 8.31 12.57 7.05
CA ARG A 124 8.56 12.34 5.62
C ARG A 124 9.51 11.18 5.39
N ARG A 125 10.52 11.04 6.24
CA ARG A 125 11.47 9.91 6.16
C ARG A 125 10.75 8.59 6.42
N ALA A 126 9.87 8.56 7.43
CA ALA A 126 9.09 7.37 7.73
C ALA A 126 8.16 7.00 6.57
N GLU A 127 7.46 7.99 6.02
CA GLU A 127 6.57 7.78 4.85
C GLU A 127 7.37 7.24 3.66
N LYS A 128 8.53 7.83 3.38
CA LYS A 128 9.36 7.39 2.26
C LYS A 128 9.87 5.97 2.46
N THR A 129 10.25 5.61 3.68
CA THR A 129 10.70 4.26 3.98
C THR A 129 9.57 3.25 3.76
N ILE A 130 8.35 3.58 4.19
CA ILE A 130 7.18 2.73 3.97
C ILE A 130 6.94 2.53 2.47
N ILE A 131 6.94 3.63 1.71
CA ILE A 131 6.72 3.61 0.27
C ILE A 131 7.79 2.79 -0.45
N ASP A 132 9.06 3.08 -0.20
CA ASP A 132 10.15 2.43 -0.91
C ASP A 132 10.21 0.93 -0.60
N THR A 133 9.97 0.56 0.66
CA THR A 133 9.93 -0.85 1.07
C THR A 133 8.76 -1.58 0.41
N ALA A 134 7.59 -0.94 0.37
CA ALA A 134 6.40 -1.52 -0.27
C ALA A 134 6.61 -1.69 -1.77
N LEU A 135 7.16 -0.69 -2.45
CA LEU A 135 7.37 -0.76 -3.90
C LEU A 135 8.38 -1.84 -4.27
N ARG A 136 9.48 -1.96 -3.52
CA ARG A 136 10.46 -3.02 -3.78
C ARG A 136 9.87 -4.41 -3.55
N GLY A 137 9.12 -4.56 -2.46
CA GLY A 137 8.43 -5.82 -2.15
C GLY A 137 7.39 -6.17 -3.20
N LEU A 138 6.60 -5.20 -3.63
CA LEU A 138 5.60 -5.39 -4.68
C LEU A 138 6.25 -5.85 -5.99
N ARG A 139 7.34 -5.20 -6.40
CA ARG A 139 8.07 -5.58 -7.62
C ARG A 139 8.57 -7.01 -7.53
N THR A 140 9.24 -7.35 -6.44
CA THR A 140 9.78 -8.69 -6.24
C THR A 140 8.66 -9.73 -6.27
N ARG A 141 7.57 -9.48 -5.57
CA ARG A 141 6.43 -10.40 -5.49
C ARG A 141 5.75 -10.58 -6.84
N ALA A 142 5.44 -9.47 -7.52
CA ALA A 142 4.74 -9.52 -8.80
C ALA A 142 5.59 -10.19 -9.89
N GLN A 143 6.90 -9.89 -9.94
CA GLN A 143 7.80 -10.48 -10.91
C GLN A 143 8.03 -11.97 -10.64
N SER A 144 8.11 -12.37 -9.37
CA SER A 144 8.23 -13.77 -8.99
C SER A 144 7.01 -14.57 -9.45
N LEU A 145 5.81 -14.08 -9.17
CA LEU A 145 4.58 -14.76 -9.55
C LEU A 145 4.39 -14.80 -11.07
N ALA A 146 4.75 -13.72 -11.77
CA ALA A 146 4.69 -13.69 -13.23
C ALA A 146 5.65 -14.71 -13.84
N GLY A 147 6.84 -14.87 -13.25
CA GLY A 147 7.81 -15.88 -13.69
C GLY A 147 7.32 -17.30 -13.46
N GLU A 148 6.64 -17.55 -12.36
CA GLU A 148 6.08 -18.86 -12.03
C GLU A 148 4.93 -19.26 -12.95
N GLY A 149 4.21 -18.27 -13.53
CA GLY A 149 3.09 -18.51 -14.41
C GLY A 149 3.46 -18.90 -15.84
N LYS A 150 4.73 -19.04 -16.14
CA LYS A 150 5.20 -19.40 -17.47
C LYS A 150 5.33 -20.91 -17.67
#